data_d9015a1630fb5e96d61229c4ab5f42e3
#
_entry.id   d9015a1630fb5e96d61229c4ab5f42e3
#
_cell.length_a   1.000
_cell.length_b   1.000
_cell.length_c   1.000
_cell.angle_alpha   90.00
_cell.angle_beta   90.00
_cell.angle_gamma   90.00
#
_symmetry.space_group_name_H-M   'P 1'
#
loop_
_entity.id
_entity.type
_entity.pdbx_description
1 polymer ?
#
loop_
_entity_poly.entity_id
_entity_poly.type
_entity_poly.pdbx_seq_one_letter_code
_entity_poly.pdbx_strand_id
1 'polypeptide(L)'
;GASVTVAGIIETRREKLTRSNTNMAFLALEDFTGSIEVIVFPKTLSKLDAVIAEGKIIAVHGRLDIRDDENPKIILESAAPFGADIESLIISLPGEKIALLDKIRPVIGAHRGEIPIIISCDYGNISVNNAGNCDGSGELIGEIDKICGKNSAELKKQLQSEGK
;
A
#
# COMPACT_ATOMS: atom_id res chain seq x y z
N GLY A 1 -6.86 4.12 -15.04
CA GLY A 1 -5.84 3.07 -15.04
C GLY A 1 -6.03 2.10 -13.89
N ALA A 2 -5.55 0.87 -14.06
CA ALA A 2 -5.57 -0.14 -13.01
C ALA A 2 -4.67 0.26 -11.84
N SER A 3 -5.08 -0.07 -10.62
CA SER A 3 -4.22 0.07 -9.43
C SER A 3 -3.21 -1.06 -9.42
N VAL A 4 -1.94 -0.73 -9.21
CA VAL A 4 -0.82 -1.68 -9.20
C VAL A 4 0.09 -1.45 -8.01
N THR A 5 0.70 -2.52 -7.54
CA THR A 5 1.79 -2.46 -6.55
C THR A 5 2.98 -3.22 -7.12
N VAL A 6 4.11 -2.57 -7.20
CA VAL A 6 5.37 -3.16 -7.68
C VAL A 6 6.51 -2.80 -6.73
N ALA A 7 7.52 -3.64 -6.66
CA ALA A 7 8.73 -3.37 -5.90
C ALA A 7 9.95 -3.43 -6.83
N GLY A 8 10.95 -2.60 -6.55
CA GLY A 8 12.17 -2.56 -7.33
C GLY A 8 13.17 -1.57 -6.75
N ILE A 9 14.34 -1.49 -7.38
CA ILE A 9 15.36 -0.50 -7.07
C ILE A 9 15.12 0.78 -7.88
N ILE A 10 15.29 1.93 -7.26
CA ILE A 10 15.30 3.20 -7.99
C ILE A 10 16.67 3.33 -8.66
N GLU A 11 16.71 3.09 -9.97
CA GLU A 11 17.94 3.22 -10.77
C GLU A 11 18.29 4.68 -11.02
N THR A 12 17.27 5.49 -11.35
CA THR A 12 17.46 6.93 -11.60
C THR A 12 16.28 7.73 -11.04
N ARG A 13 16.59 8.96 -10.60
CA ARG A 13 15.60 9.97 -10.20
C ARG A 13 15.91 11.29 -10.92
N ARG A 14 14.95 11.80 -11.66
CA ARG A 14 15.04 13.09 -12.35
C ARG A 14 13.92 14.01 -11.89
N GLU A 15 14.25 15.24 -11.55
CA GLU A 15 13.27 16.24 -11.17
C GLU A 15 13.02 17.23 -12.32
N LYS A 16 11.80 17.71 -12.39
CA LYS A 16 11.39 18.70 -13.38
C LYS A 16 10.40 19.70 -12.76
N LEU A 17 10.58 20.97 -13.06
CA LEU A 17 9.60 22.00 -12.72
C LEU A 17 8.35 21.88 -13.58
N THR A 18 7.21 21.91 -12.93
CA THR A 18 5.91 22.02 -13.61
C THR A 18 5.67 23.45 -14.09
N ARG A 19 4.63 23.67 -14.90
CA ARG A 19 4.22 25.01 -15.33
C ARG A 19 3.85 25.94 -14.16
N SER A 20 3.44 25.37 -13.02
CA SER A 20 3.13 26.11 -11.78
C SER A 20 4.33 26.29 -10.86
N ASN A 21 5.55 26.10 -11.36
CA ASN A 21 6.81 26.27 -10.63
C ASN A 21 6.92 25.37 -9.38
N THR A 22 6.37 24.16 -9.43
CA THR A 22 6.48 23.14 -8.40
C THR A 22 7.29 21.95 -8.93
N ASN A 23 8.07 21.27 -8.07
CA ASN A 23 8.86 20.10 -8.49
C ASN A 23 7.98 18.86 -8.62
N MET A 24 8.21 18.10 -9.67
CA MET A 24 7.77 16.73 -9.84
C MET A 24 8.97 15.84 -10.13
N ALA A 25 8.87 14.55 -9.88
CA ALA A 25 9.95 13.61 -10.16
C ALA A 25 9.51 12.48 -11.09
N PHE A 26 10.51 11.95 -11.81
CA PHE A 26 10.41 10.76 -12.64
C PHE A 26 11.45 9.77 -12.14
N LEU A 27 11.00 8.57 -11.75
CA LEU A 27 11.86 7.50 -11.27
C LEU A 27 11.90 6.39 -12.32
N ALA A 28 13.07 5.82 -12.57
CA ALA A 28 13.16 4.51 -13.20
C ALA A 28 13.22 3.46 -12.09
N LEU A 29 12.17 2.66 -11.99
CA LEU A 29 12.09 1.55 -11.05
C LEU A 29 12.41 0.26 -11.80
N GLU A 30 13.42 -0.48 -11.37
CA GLU A 30 13.92 -1.70 -12.01
C GLU A 30 13.77 -2.89 -11.07
N ASP A 31 13.40 -4.04 -11.64
CA ASP A 31 13.43 -5.36 -11.02
C ASP A 31 14.07 -6.38 -11.96
N PHE A 32 14.03 -7.68 -11.60
CA PHE A 32 14.59 -8.76 -12.42
C PHE A 32 13.89 -8.98 -13.77
N THR A 33 12.70 -8.38 -13.96
CA THR A 33 11.88 -8.55 -15.17
C THR A 33 11.99 -7.38 -16.14
N GLY A 34 12.43 -6.22 -15.66
CA GLY A 34 12.58 -5.01 -16.46
C GLY A 34 12.47 -3.72 -15.65
N SER A 35 12.27 -2.61 -16.34
CA SER A 35 12.11 -1.30 -15.72
C SER A 35 10.81 -0.62 -16.12
N ILE A 36 10.28 0.20 -15.21
CA ILE A 36 9.08 1.01 -15.43
C ILE A 36 9.30 2.44 -14.93
N GLU A 37 8.80 3.41 -15.69
CA GLU A 37 8.82 4.81 -15.27
C GLU A 37 7.71 5.07 -14.24
N VAL A 38 8.08 5.71 -13.12
CA VAL A 38 7.16 6.14 -12.07
C VAL A 38 7.11 7.66 -12.03
N ILE A 39 5.92 8.22 -12.20
CA ILE A 39 5.67 9.67 -12.16
C ILE A 39 5.23 10.07 -10.76
N VAL A 40 5.96 11.01 -10.17
CA VAL A 40 5.70 11.52 -8.83
C VAL A 40 5.28 12.97 -8.91
N PHE A 41 4.00 13.24 -8.72
CA PHE A 41 3.46 14.59 -8.71
C PHE A 41 3.88 15.38 -7.47
N PRO A 42 3.88 16.73 -7.51
CA PRO A 42 4.43 17.57 -6.45
C PRO A 42 3.88 17.29 -5.05
N LYS A 43 2.57 17.05 -4.93
CA LYS A 43 1.92 16.74 -3.65
C LYS A 43 2.42 15.43 -3.05
N THR A 44 2.69 14.44 -3.88
CA THR A 44 3.21 13.13 -3.47
C THR A 44 4.72 13.24 -3.19
N LEU A 45 5.44 13.97 -4.05
CA LEU A 45 6.88 14.20 -3.90
C LEU A 45 7.21 14.84 -2.54
N SER A 46 6.49 15.89 -2.15
CA SER A 46 6.72 16.56 -0.85
C SER A 46 6.57 15.64 0.37
N LYS A 47 5.81 14.56 0.25
CA LYS A 47 5.59 13.59 1.34
C LYS A 47 6.61 12.46 1.34
N LEU A 48 7.09 12.06 0.15
CA LEU A 48 7.87 10.83 -0.03
C LEU A 48 9.32 11.08 -0.40
N ASP A 49 9.80 12.32 -0.42
CA ASP A 49 11.13 12.72 -0.87
C ASP A 49 12.26 11.89 -0.25
N ALA A 50 12.20 11.66 1.06
CA ALA A 50 13.18 10.85 1.78
C ALA A 50 13.14 9.35 1.46
N VAL A 51 12.00 8.85 0.96
CA VAL A 51 11.79 7.42 0.65
C VAL A 51 12.29 7.10 -0.76
N ILE A 52 12.08 8.02 -1.71
CA ILE A 52 12.31 7.81 -3.14
C ILE A 52 13.70 8.28 -3.62
N ALA A 53 14.76 7.91 -2.93
CA ALA A 53 16.14 8.23 -3.32
C ALA A 53 16.73 7.15 -4.25
N GLU A 54 17.63 7.56 -5.16
CA GLU A 54 18.38 6.62 -6.02
C GLU A 54 19.11 5.55 -5.21
N GLY A 55 19.13 4.33 -5.74
CA GLY A 55 19.74 3.16 -5.12
C GLY A 55 18.90 2.52 -4.00
N LYS A 56 17.74 3.09 -3.64
CA LYS A 56 16.86 2.47 -2.65
C LYS A 56 15.94 1.45 -3.29
N ILE A 57 15.72 0.34 -2.58
CA ILE A 57 14.71 -0.64 -2.94
C ILE A 57 13.41 -0.23 -2.23
N ILE A 58 12.37 -0.02 -3.02
CA ILE A 58 11.07 0.43 -2.54
C ILE A 58 9.92 -0.39 -3.11
N ALA A 59 8.82 -0.46 -2.37
CA ALA A 59 7.53 -0.85 -2.90
C ALA A 59 6.75 0.42 -3.25
N VAL A 60 6.22 0.50 -4.46
CA VAL A 60 5.39 1.60 -4.95
C VAL A 60 3.98 1.11 -5.21
N HIS A 61 3.00 1.91 -4.79
CA HIS A 61 1.60 1.72 -5.11
C HIS A 61 1.10 2.92 -5.91
N GLY A 62 0.36 2.65 -6.98
CA GLY A 62 -0.13 3.73 -7.83
C GLY A 62 -1.05 3.23 -8.92
N ARG A 63 -1.36 4.12 -9.86
CA ARG A 63 -2.19 3.82 -11.02
C ARG A 63 -1.35 3.68 -12.27
N LEU A 64 -1.63 2.62 -13.02
CA LEU A 64 -1.02 2.39 -14.31
C LEU A 64 -1.58 3.37 -15.35
N ASP A 65 -0.72 4.15 -15.99
CA ASP A 65 -1.04 5.02 -17.14
C ASP A 65 -0.51 4.34 -18.40
N ILE A 66 -1.44 3.93 -19.25
CA ILE A 66 -1.15 3.29 -20.55
C ILE A 66 -1.71 4.20 -21.63
N ARG A 67 -0.86 4.65 -22.53
CA ARG A 67 -1.23 5.42 -23.72
C ARG A 67 -0.79 4.67 -24.96
N ASP A 68 -1.57 4.86 -26.03
CA ASP A 68 -1.18 4.35 -27.33
C ASP A 68 0.18 4.93 -27.72
N ASP A 69 1.08 4.08 -28.18
CA ASP A 69 2.45 4.43 -28.61
C ASP A 69 3.45 4.86 -27.50
N GLU A 70 3.10 4.77 -26.20
CA GLU A 70 4.03 5.02 -25.09
C GLU A 70 4.22 3.77 -24.22
N ASN A 71 5.40 3.65 -23.59
CA ASN A 71 5.62 2.64 -22.57
C ASN A 71 4.71 2.90 -21.35
N PRO A 72 4.16 1.85 -20.73
CA PRO A 72 3.37 2.00 -19.51
C PRO A 72 4.14 2.73 -18.41
N LYS A 73 3.45 3.58 -17.66
CA LYS A 73 4.01 4.35 -16.54
C LYS A 73 3.13 4.17 -15.30
N ILE A 74 3.71 4.34 -14.12
CA ILE A 74 2.96 4.34 -12.86
C ILE A 74 2.85 5.77 -12.36
N ILE A 75 1.64 6.23 -12.08
CA ILE A 75 1.40 7.46 -11.32
C ILE A 75 1.44 7.10 -9.85
N LEU A 76 2.49 7.55 -9.14
CA LEU A 76 2.73 7.20 -7.73
C LEU A 76 1.66 7.81 -6.82
N GLU A 77 1.07 6.97 -5.98
CA GLU A 77 0.17 7.37 -4.89
C GLU A 77 0.84 7.22 -3.53
N SER A 78 1.55 6.11 -3.30
CA SER A 78 2.34 5.87 -2.09
C SER A 78 3.57 5.02 -2.37
N ALA A 79 4.59 5.13 -1.52
CA ALA A 79 5.78 4.29 -1.55
C ALA A 79 6.28 4.04 -0.13
N ALA A 80 6.89 2.87 0.08
CA ALA A 80 7.57 2.50 1.32
C ALA A 80 8.90 1.82 1.01
N PRO A 81 9.91 1.89 1.89
CA PRO A 81 11.12 1.10 1.76
C PRO A 81 10.75 -0.39 1.68
N PHE A 82 11.33 -1.11 0.73
CA PHE A 82 11.12 -2.55 0.63
C PHE A 82 11.80 -3.24 1.81
N GLY A 83 11.09 -4.17 2.46
CA GLY A 83 11.57 -4.80 3.70
C GLY A 83 11.40 -3.96 4.97
N ALA A 84 10.79 -2.77 4.88
CA ALA A 84 10.37 -2.07 6.09
C ALA A 84 9.27 -2.84 6.81
N ASP A 85 9.35 -2.84 8.14
CA ASP A 85 8.27 -3.37 8.98
C ASP A 85 7.01 -2.53 8.72
N ILE A 86 6.06 -3.08 7.98
CA ILE A 86 4.76 -2.45 7.78
C ILE A 86 3.86 -2.88 8.94
N GLU A 87 3.44 -1.91 9.74
CA GLU A 87 2.39 -2.16 10.71
C GLU A 87 1.07 -2.39 9.96
N SER A 88 0.44 -3.52 10.22
CA SER A 88 -0.84 -3.90 9.60
C SER A 88 -1.83 -4.33 10.67
N LEU A 89 -3.10 -4.00 10.49
CA LEU A 89 -4.17 -4.56 11.30
C LEU A 89 -4.52 -5.94 10.74
N ILE A 90 -4.22 -6.99 11.52
CA ILE A 90 -4.57 -8.36 11.17
C ILE A 90 -5.88 -8.72 11.82
N ILE A 91 -6.87 -9.12 11.02
CA ILE A 91 -8.16 -9.61 11.48
C ILE A 91 -8.24 -11.10 11.19
N SER A 92 -8.25 -11.91 12.24
CA SER A 92 -8.35 -13.36 12.15
C SER A 92 -9.81 -13.81 12.05
N LEU A 93 -10.20 -14.32 10.89
CA LEU A 93 -11.55 -14.82 10.62
C LEU A 93 -11.46 -16.26 10.11
N PRO A 94 -11.58 -17.28 10.97
CA PRO A 94 -11.76 -18.66 10.53
C PRO A 94 -12.92 -18.80 9.54
N GLY A 95 -12.86 -19.77 8.65
CA GLY A 95 -13.81 -19.88 7.51
C GLY A 95 -15.27 -19.86 7.91
N GLU A 96 -15.63 -20.41 9.09
CA GLU A 96 -16.96 -20.35 9.67
C GLU A 96 -17.43 -18.94 10.04
N LYS A 97 -16.49 -17.99 10.26
CA LYS A 97 -16.75 -16.59 10.64
C LYS A 97 -16.63 -15.61 9.48
N ILE A 98 -16.34 -16.05 8.28
CA ILE A 98 -16.11 -15.17 7.13
C ILE A 98 -17.33 -14.28 6.80
N ALA A 99 -18.54 -14.76 7.10
CA ALA A 99 -19.78 -13.98 6.97
C ALA A 99 -19.82 -12.73 7.87
N LEU A 100 -18.96 -12.65 8.89
CA LEU A 100 -18.86 -11.47 9.74
C LEU A 100 -18.17 -10.28 9.03
N LEU A 101 -17.54 -10.50 7.87
CA LEU A 101 -16.96 -9.45 7.06
C LEU A 101 -17.96 -8.32 6.76
N ASP A 102 -19.21 -8.67 6.48
CA ASP A 102 -20.24 -7.66 6.18
C ASP A 102 -20.58 -6.80 7.39
N LYS A 103 -20.37 -7.33 8.60
CA LYS A 103 -20.60 -6.60 9.85
C LYS A 103 -19.45 -5.70 10.24
N ILE A 104 -18.19 -6.10 9.90
CA ILE A 104 -17.02 -5.30 10.24
C ILE A 104 -16.71 -4.23 9.19
N ARG A 105 -17.17 -4.36 7.94
CA ARG A 105 -16.97 -3.35 6.89
C ARG A 105 -17.39 -1.92 7.29
N PRO A 106 -18.60 -1.68 7.84
CA PRO A 106 -18.99 -0.34 8.26
C PRO A 106 -18.14 0.18 9.42
N VAL A 107 -17.69 -0.69 10.33
CA VAL A 107 -16.79 -0.33 11.44
C VAL A 107 -15.45 0.15 10.88
N ILE A 108 -14.84 -0.61 9.97
CA ILE A 108 -13.62 -0.20 9.28
C ILE A 108 -13.82 1.13 8.55
N GLY A 109 -14.95 1.30 7.88
CA GLY A 109 -15.28 2.53 7.15
C GLY A 109 -15.38 3.78 8.02
N ALA A 110 -15.70 3.63 9.32
CA ALA A 110 -15.74 4.72 10.29
C ALA A 110 -14.34 5.09 10.82
N HIS A 111 -13.38 4.15 10.80
CA HIS A 111 -12.03 4.30 11.33
C HIS A 111 -10.98 4.37 10.20
N ARG A 112 -11.12 5.31 9.29
CA ARG A 112 -10.20 5.47 8.15
C ARG A 112 -8.85 6.01 8.58
N GLY A 113 -7.77 5.47 7.99
CA GLY A 113 -6.40 5.87 8.26
C GLY A 113 -5.42 5.40 7.20
N GLU A 114 -4.18 5.16 7.59
CA GLU A 114 -3.09 4.76 6.69
C GLU A 114 -2.61 3.31 6.90
N ILE A 115 -3.09 2.63 7.94
CA ILE A 115 -2.67 1.28 8.31
C ILE A 115 -3.42 0.26 7.46
N PRO A 116 -2.72 -0.57 6.66
CA PRO A 116 -3.34 -1.60 5.84
C PRO A 116 -4.00 -2.69 6.69
N ILE A 117 -5.08 -3.25 6.15
CA ILE A 117 -5.85 -4.32 6.79
C ILE A 117 -5.60 -5.63 6.06
N ILE A 118 -5.27 -6.66 6.82
CA ILE A 118 -5.10 -8.03 6.33
C ILE A 118 -6.10 -8.92 7.04
N ILE A 119 -6.91 -9.64 6.28
CA ILE A 119 -7.80 -10.68 6.82
C ILE A 119 -7.06 -12.01 6.70
N SER A 120 -6.79 -12.62 7.84
CA SER A 120 -6.22 -13.96 7.93
C SER A 120 -7.36 -14.98 8.09
N CYS A 121 -7.42 -15.97 7.21
CA CYS A 121 -8.40 -17.04 7.25
C CYS A 121 -7.71 -18.40 7.03
N ASP A 122 -8.45 -19.50 7.16
CA ASP A 122 -7.92 -20.87 7.02
C ASP A 122 -7.30 -21.16 5.64
N TYR A 123 -7.63 -20.34 4.64
CA TYR A 123 -7.14 -20.45 3.26
C TYR A 123 -5.97 -19.53 2.96
N GLY A 124 -5.44 -18.80 3.96
CA GLY A 124 -4.34 -17.85 3.83
C GLY A 124 -4.73 -16.40 4.16
N ASN A 125 -3.81 -15.48 3.87
CA ASN A 125 -4.01 -14.07 4.13
C ASN A 125 -4.64 -13.38 2.90
N ILE A 126 -5.72 -12.66 3.12
CA ILE A 126 -6.41 -11.87 2.10
C ILE A 126 -6.16 -10.40 2.40
N SER A 127 -5.48 -9.70 1.52
CA SER A 127 -5.37 -8.25 1.59
C SER A 127 -6.68 -7.61 1.13
N VAL A 128 -7.30 -6.81 1.99
CA VAL A 128 -8.59 -6.16 1.67
C VAL A 128 -8.33 -4.80 1.03
N ASN A 129 -7.89 -4.80 -0.22
CA ASN A 129 -7.56 -3.58 -0.96
C ASN A 129 -8.74 -2.61 -1.17
N ASN A 130 -9.98 -3.09 -1.02
CA ASN A 130 -11.19 -2.28 -1.24
C ASN A 130 -11.87 -1.78 0.06
N ALA A 131 -11.42 -2.19 1.23
CA ALA A 131 -11.97 -1.69 2.50
C ALA A 131 -11.36 -0.35 2.93
N GLY A 132 -10.28 0.09 2.25
CA GLY A 132 -9.46 1.22 2.69
C GLY A 132 -8.50 0.82 3.81
N ASN A 133 -7.60 1.74 4.17
CA ASN A 133 -6.74 1.59 5.34
C ASN A 133 -7.46 2.11 6.58
N CYS A 134 -7.06 1.62 7.76
CA CYS A 134 -7.64 2.01 9.05
C CYS A 134 -6.68 2.89 9.87
N ASP A 135 -7.21 3.47 10.95
CA ASP A 135 -6.43 4.28 11.90
C ASP A 135 -5.66 3.43 12.93
N GLY A 136 -5.96 2.12 13.02
CA GLY A 136 -5.33 1.20 13.97
C GLY A 136 -5.65 1.49 15.44
N SER A 137 -6.68 2.29 15.72
CA SER A 137 -7.03 2.67 17.08
C SER A 137 -7.47 1.47 17.93
N GLY A 138 -7.24 1.57 19.24
CA GLY A 138 -7.74 0.58 20.18
C GLY A 138 -9.27 0.48 20.19
N GLU A 139 -9.97 1.56 19.80
CA GLU A 139 -11.43 1.58 19.65
C GLU A 139 -11.86 0.68 18.50
N LEU A 140 -11.26 0.81 17.33
CA LEU A 140 -11.48 -0.06 16.18
C LEU A 140 -11.25 -1.54 16.52
N ILE A 141 -10.11 -1.84 17.16
CA ILE A 141 -9.78 -3.21 17.57
C ILE A 141 -10.84 -3.76 18.52
N GLY A 142 -11.26 -2.96 19.51
CA GLY A 142 -12.29 -3.34 20.47
C GLY A 142 -13.66 -3.58 19.84
N GLU A 143 -14.04 -2.81 18.83
CA GLU A 143 -15.30 -3.00 18.09
C GLU A 143 -15.26 -4.27 17.23
N ILE A 144 -14.13 -4.54 16.55
CA ILE A 144 -13.96 -5.78 15.78
C ILE A 144 -13.99 -6.99 16.71
N ASP A 145 -13.32 -6.92 17.85
CA ASP A 145 -13.30 -8.00 18.84
C ASP A 145 -14.68 -8.29 19.44
N LYS A 146 -15.55 -7.29 19.59
CA LYS A 146 -16.95 -7.50 20.01
C LYS A 146 -17.75 -8.27 18.97
N ILE A 147 -17.47 -8.05 17.68
CA ILE A 147 -18.18 -8.71 16.57
C ILE A 147 -17.63 -10.12 16.31
N CYS A 148 -16.31 -10.26 16.29
CA CYS A 148 -15.64 -11.48 15.84
C CYS A 148 -15.17 -12.39 16.97
N GLY A 149 -15.10 -11.86 18.21
CA GLY A 149 -14.56 -12.53 19.39
C GLY A 149 -13.24 -11.92 19.85
N LYS A 150 -12.89 -12.14 21.11
CA LYS A 150 -11.65 -11.61 21.70
C LYS A 150 -10.42 -12.00 20.92
N ASN A 151 -9.49 -11.06 20.75
CA ASN A 151 -8.23 -11.22 20.04
C ASN A 151 -8.40 -11.60 18.55
N SER A 152 -9.51 -11.21 17.93
CA SER A 152 -9.69 -11.38 16.49
C SER A 152 -9.00 -10.30 15.68
N ALA A 153 -8.67 -9.14 16.27
CA ALA A 153 -7.97 -8.05 15.62
C ALA A 153 -6.72 -7.66 16.43
N GLU A 154 -5.58 -7.54 15.75
CA GLU A 154 -4.32 -7.10 16.37
C GLU A 154 -3.45 -6.31 15.38
N LEU A 155 -2.75 -5.29 15.87
CA LEU A 155 -1.70 -4.62 15.11
C LEU A 155 -0.43 -5.47 15.16
N LYS A 156 0.09 -5.82 13.98
CA LYS A 156 1.37 -6.51 13.83
C LYS A 156 2.28 -5.78 12.86
N LYS A 157 3.55 -5.70 13.23
CA LYS A 157 4.61 -5.38 12.27
C LYS A 157 4.94 -6.64 11.50
N GLN A 158 4.70 -6.63 10.20
CA GLN A 158 5.09 -7.70 9.30
C GLN A 158 6.31 -7.28 8.49
N LEU A 159 7.37 -8.08 8.56
CA LEU A 159 8.39 -8.07 7.51
C LEU A 159 7.70 -8.52 6.22
N GLN A 160 7.79 -7.71 5.17
CA GLN A 160 7.44 -8.21 3.84
C GLN A 160 8.41 -9.35 3.52
N SER A 161 7.94 -10.59 3.70
CA SER A 161 8.71 -11.75 3.31
C SER A 161 8.96 -11.68 1.82
N GLU A 162 10.24 -11.81 1.44
CA GLU A 162 10.65 -12.03 0.07
C GLU A 162 9.73 -13.09 -0.56
N GLY A 163 8.99 -12.67 -1.60
CA GLY A 163 8.22 -13.58 -2.42
C GLY A 163 9.19 -14.56 -3.09
N LYS A 164 9.05 -15.84 -2.73
CA LYS A 164 9.64 -16.94 -3.49
C LYS A 164 8.91 -17.09 -4.79
#